data_8368a5e03a75ab4dfb35198e34ccdeab
#
_entry.id   8368a5e03a75ab4dfb35198e34ccdeab
#
_cell.length_a   1.000
_cell.length_b   1.000
_cell.length_c   1.000
_cell.angle_alpha   90.00
_cell.angle_beta   90.00
_cell.angle_gamma   90.00
#
_symmetry.space_group_name_H-M   'P 1'
#
loop_
_entity.id
_entity.type
_entity.pdbx_description
1 polymer ?
#
loop_
_entity_poly.entity_id
_entity_poly.type
_entity_poly.pdbx_seq_one_letter_code
_entity_poly.pdbx_strand_id
1 'polypeptide(L)'
;MSNKKILIVEDDADVRLGYKILLTAHHYDTFFAGDAIAAISEAIMHQPDLILLDLGLPAGDGFIVLERFRANMNLALIPVIVVSARDLKEDKERALKAGVKGFVKKPWNDAQLLALIKRFLGQRDPLVLDRMAGHWQ
;
A
#
# COMPACT_ATOMS: atom_id res chain seq x y z
N MET A 1 -18.11 -0.18 14.03
CA MET A 1 -16.64 -0.24 13.87
C MET A 1 -16.23 0.51 12.62
N SER A 2 -15.19 1.31 12.71
CA SER A 2 -14.69 2.03 11.55
C SER A 2 -13.93 1.11 10.62
N ASN A 3 -14.01 1.38 9.32
CA ASN A 3 -13.24 0.67 8.31
C ASN A 3 -11.76 1.04 8.43
N LYS A 4 -10.89 0.12 8.01
CA LYS A 4 -9.47 0.43 7.89
C LYS A 4 -9.25 1.41 6.74
N LYS A 5 -8.32 2.33 6.93
CA LYS A 5 -8.02 3.41 5.99
C LYS A 5 -6.79 3.08 5.17
N ILE A 6 -6.90 3.22 3.86
CA ILE A 6 -5.78 2.99 2.94
C ILE A 6 -5.52 4.27 2.15
N LEU A 7 -4.29 4.76 2.21
CA LEU A 7 -3.84 5.86 1.37
C LEU A 7 -3.18 5.28 0.12
N ILE A 8 -3.62 5.73 -1.04
CA ILE A 8 -3.07 5.32 -2.34
C ILE A 8 -2.30 6.50 -2.94
N VAL A 9 -1.00 6.32 -3.13
CA VAL A 9 -0.14 7.33 -3.75
C VAL A 9 0.09 6.91 -5.19
N GLU A 10 -0.69 7.49 -6.10
CA GLU A 10 -0.77 7.15 -7.52
C GLU A 10 -1.26 8.36 -8.29
N ASP A 11 -0.59 8.71 -9.39
CA ASP A 11 -0.94 9.86 -10.21
C ASP A 11 -1.91 9.54 -11.37
N ASP A 12 -2.02 8.29 -11.79
CA ASP A 12 -2.88 7.87 -12.90
C ASP A 12 -4.34 7.74 -12.44
N ALA A 13 -5.24 8.48 -13.09
CA ALA A 13 -6.66 8.51 -12.72
C ALA A 13 -7.35 7.15 -12.93
N ASP A 14 -7.01 6.42 -13.98
CA ASP A 14 -7.61 5.11 -14.26
C ASP A 14 -7.16 4.07 -13.24
N VAL A 15 -5.90 4.10 -12.86
CA VAL A 15 -5.36 3.21 -11.82
C VAL A 15 -6.02 3.52 -10.47
N ARG A 16 -6.19 4.79 -10.12
CA ARG A 16 -6.92 5.21 -8.91
C ARG A 16 -8.34 4.65 -8.89
N LEU A 17 -9.04 4.74 -10.02
CA LEU A 17 -10.41 4.23 -10.14
C LEU A 17 -10.44 2.72 -9.89
N GLY A 18 -9.50 1.97 -10.44
CA GLY A 18 -9.37 0.54 -10.21
C GLY A 18 -9.19 0.20 -8.73
N TYR A 19 -8.31 0.92 -8.03
CA TYR A 19 -8.15 0.77 -6.58
C TYR A 19 -9.42 1.08 -5.82
N LYS A 20 -10.08 2.20 -6.17
CA LYS A 20 -11.28 2.62 -5.47
C LYS A 20 -12.37 1.56 -5.55
N ILE A 21 -12.60 1.02 -6.74
CA ILE A 21 -13.60 -0.03 -6.95
C ILE A 21 -13.26 -1.27 -6.12
N LEU A 22 -12.02 -1.75 -6.22
CA LEU A 22 -11.59 -2.96 -5.52
C LEU A 22 -11.66 -2.78 -4.00
N LEU A 23 -11.05 -1.72 -3.49
CA LEU A 23 -10.89 -1.55 -2.06
C LEU A 23 -12.21 -1.17 -1.37
N THR A 24 -13.05 -0.36 -2.02
CA THR A 24 -14.37 -0.04 -1.49
C THR A 24 -15.26 -1.29 -1.41
N ALA A 25 -15.18 -2.18 -2.39
CA ALA A 25 -15.92 -3.45 -2.38
C ALA A 25 -15.52 -4.34 -1.21
N HIS A 26 -14.30 -4.17 -0.68
CA HIS A 26 -13.80 -4.93 0.47
C HIS A 26 -13.83 -4.13 1.77
N HIS A 27 -14.61 -3.04 1.80
CA HIS A 27 -14.91 -2.25 3.00
C HIS A 27 -13.72 -1.47 3.55
N TYR A 28 -12.82 -1.03 2.68
CA TYR A 28 -11.74 -0.11 3.05
C TYR A 28 -12.15 1.32 2.71
N ASP A 29 -11.77 2.25 3.59
CA ASP A 29 -11.86 3.68 3.30
C ASP A 29 -10.60 4.08 2.54
N THR A 30 -10.77 4.79 1.42
CA THR A 30 -9.66 5.11 0.52
C THR A 30 -9.41 6.61 0.45
N PHE A 31 -8.12 6.97 0.42
CA PHE A 31 -7.66 8.35 0.23
C PHE A 31 -6.58 8.33 -0.84
N PHE A 32 -6.47 9.40 -1.61
CA PHE A 32 -5.58 9.44 -2.78
C PHE A 32 -4.66 10.64 -2.75
N ALA A 33 -3.43 10.43 -3.22
CA ALA A 33 -2.45 11.49 -3.43
C ALA A 33 -1.70 11.23 -4.73
N GLY A 34 -1.41 12.28 -5.49
CA GLY A 34 -0.73 12.15 -6.80
C GLY A 34 0.73 12.55 -6.80
N ASP A 35 1.24 13.07 -5.69
CA ASP A 35 2.63 13.50 -5.56
C ASP A 35 3.10 13.42 -4.10
N ALA A 36 4.36 13.75 -3.87
CA ALA A 36 4.96 13.62 -2.55
C ALA A 36 4.35 14.58 -1.53
N ILE A 37 4.05 15.81 -1.94
CA ILE A 37 3.48 16.80 -1.03
C ILE A 37 2.09 16.37 -0.57
N ALA A 38 1.24 15.99 -1.52
CA ALA A 38 -0.11 15.52 -1.23
C ALA A 38 -0.08 14.25 -0.39
N ALA A 39 0.86 13.33 -0.65
CA ALA A 39 0.98 12.09 0.10
C ALA A 39 1.24 12.34 1.58
N ILE A 40 2.16 13.23 1.90
CA ILE A 40 2.48 13.57 3.29
C ILE A 40 1.29 14.27 3.96
N SER A 41 0.68 15.24 3.26
CA SER A 41 -0.47 15.99 3.76
C SER A 41 -1.65 15.07 4.06
N GLU A 42 -2.00 14.19 3.14
CA GLU A 42 -3.08 13.23 3.30
C GLU A 42 -2.80 12.21 4.42
N ALA A 43 -1.55 11.75 4.52
CA ALA A 43 -1.17 10.82 5.56
C ALA A 43 -1.26 11.45 6.96
N ILE A 44 -0.84 12.70 7.10
CA ILE A 44 -0.95 13.42 8.38
C ILE A 44 -2.42 13.64 8.74
N MET A 45 -3.22 14.06 7.77
CA MET A 45 -4.63 14.38 8.00
C MET A 45 -5.45 13.13 8.38
N HIS A 46 -5.27 12.03 7.68
CA HIS A 46 -6.14 10.86 7.81
C HIS A 46 -5.54 9.74 8.65
N GLN A 47 -4.25 9.74 8.91
CA GLN A 47 -3.56 8.67 9.66
C GLN A 47 -3.95 7.28 9.14
N PRO A 48 -3.60 6.95 7.88
CA PRO A 48 -4.01 5.69 7.29
C PRO A 48 -3.40 4.50 8.01
N ASP A 49 -4.06 3.36 7.89
CA ASP A 49 -3.58 2.10 8.47
C ASP A 49 -2.57 1.39 7.55
N LEU A 50 -2.60 1.73 6.26
CA LEU A 50 -1.71 1.16 5.27
C LEU A 50 -1.59 2.11 4.08
N ILE A 51 -0.44 2.08 3.40
CA ILE A 51 -0.17 2.92 2.24
C ILE A 51 0.21 2.04 1.05
N LEU A 52 -0.45 2.28 -0.09
CA LEU A 52 -0.07 1.70 -1.38
C LEU A 52 0.67 2.80 -2.16
N LEU A 53 1.90 2.52 -2.57
CA LEU A 53 2.77 3.54 -3.15
C LEU A 53 3.30 3.10 -4.52
N ASP A 54 3.13 3.94 -5.52
CA ASP A 54 3.77 3.77 -6.82
C ASP A 54 5.14 4.46 -6.83
N LEU A 55 6.19 3.69 -7.11
CA LEU A 55 7.55 4.25 -7.27
C LEU A 55 7.71 5.02 -8.58
N GLY A 56 6.83 4.78 -9.55
CA GLY A 56 6.87 5.43 -10.85
C GLY A 56 6.24 6.83 -10.89
N LEU A 57 6.06 7.48 -9.74
CA LEU A 57 5.59 8.86 -9.71
C LEU A 57 6.55 9.79 -10.44
N PRO A 58 6.04 10.88 -11.06
CA PRO A 58 6.89 11.84 -11.75
C PRO A 58 8.03 12.38 -10.87
N ALA A 59 9.17 12.67 -11.47
CA ALA A 59 10.34 13.29 -10.83
C ALA A 59 10.93 12.47 -9.66
N GLY A 60 10.71 11.15 -9.64
CA GLY A 60 11.25 10.28 -8.58
C GLY A 60 10.54 10.41 -7.25
N ASP A 61 9.36 11.02 -7.22
CA ASP A 61 8.62 11.31 -5.99
C ASP A 61 8.32 10.07 -5.15
N GLY A 62 8.22 8.89 -5.75
CA GLY A 62 7.94 7.64 -5.02
C GLY A 62 8.97 7.36 -3.92
N PHE A 63 10.26 7.49 -4.21
CA PHE A 63 11.31 7.30 -3.22
C PHE A 63 11.37 8.47 -2.22
N ILE A 64 11.07 9.68 -2.66
CA ILE A 64 10.96 10.85 -1.78
C ILE A 64 9.84 10.63 -0.75
N VAL A 65 8.70 10.10 -1.19
CA VAL A 65 7.59 9.75 -0.28
C VAL A 65 8.06 8.78 0.79
N LEU A 66 8.77 7.71 0.40
CA LEU A 66 9.30 6.73 1.36
C LEU A 66 10.23 7.37 2.38
N GLU A 67 11.15 8.20 1.94
CA GLU A 67 12.09 8.87 2.83
C GLU A 67 11.36 9.76 3.85
N ARG A 68 10.37 10.51 3.38
CA ARG A 68 9.61 11.41 4.24
C ARG A 68 8.73 10.67 5.23
N PHE A 69 8.12 9.56 4.82
CA PHE A 69 7.34 8.73 5.75
C PHE A 69 8.22 8.16 6.86
N ARG A 70 9.41 7.70 6.52
CA ARG A 70 10.34 7.14 7.50
C ARG A 70 10.87 8.20 8.47
N ALA A 71 11.04 9.43 8.00
CA ALA A 71 11.55 10.51 8.81
C ALA A 71 10.50 11.13 9.74
N ASN A 72 9.21 10.82 9.53
CA ASN A 72 8.11 11.36 10.33
C ASN A 72 7.69 10.34 11.39
N MET A 73 7.79 10.72 12.67
CA MET A 73 7.49 9.83 13.80
C MET A 73 6.09 9.27 13.76
N ASN A 74 5.11 10.07 13.29
CA ASN A 74 3.71 9.65 13.24
C ASN A 74 3.40 8.73 12.05
N LEU A 75 4.25 8.73 11.03
CA LEU A 75 4.03 8.00 9.79
C LEU A 75 4.97 6.79 9.63
N ALA A 76 6.08 6.77 10.35
CA ALA A 76 7.15 5.78 10.14
C ALA A 76 6.73 4.33 10.35
N LEU A 77 5.72 4.10 11.19
CA LEU A 77 5.26 2.73 11.50
C LEU A 77 4.10 2.27 10.61
N ILE A 78 3.56 3.15 9.76
CA ILE A 78 2.49 2.75 8.85
C ILE A 78 3.07 1.83 7.78
N PRO A 79 2.53 0.62 7.59
CA PRO A 79 3.05 -0.29 6.57
C PRO A 79 2.85 0.25 5.17
N VAL A 80 3.89 0.14 4.35
CA VAL A 80 3.88 0.57 2.95
C VAL A 80 4.05 -0.66 2.06
N ILE A 81 3.15 -0.82 1.10
CA ILE A 81 3.26 -1.81 0.02
C ILE A 81 3.50 -1.02 -1.27
N VAL A 82 4.57 -1.35 -1.98
CA VAL A 82 4.84 -0.75 -3.29
C VAL A 82 4.05 -1.50 -4.36
N VAL A 83 3.34 -0.77 -5.21
CA VAL A 83 2.63 -1.32 -6.37
C VAL A 83 3.09 -0.52 -7.58
N SER A 84 3.93 -1.10 -8.43
CA SER A 84 4.61 -0.36 -9.49
C SER A 84 4.76 -1.17 -10.76
N ALA A 85 4.75 -0.48 -11.90
CA ALA A 85 5.12 -1.06 -13.18
C ALA A 85 6.64 -1.22 -13.33
N ARG A 86 7.42 -0.50 -12.51
CA ARG A 86 8.87 -0.59 -12.49
C ARG A 86 9.28 -1.90 -11.81
N ASP A 87 10.03 -2.72 -12.54
CA ASP A 87 10.43 -4.05 -12.09
C ASP A 87 11.96 -4.18 -12.12
N LEU A 88 12.65 -3.10 -11.76
CA LEU A 88 14.10 -3.11 -11.65
C LEU A 88 14.49 -3.68 -10.30
N LYS A 89 15.40 -4.64 -10.33
CA LYS A 89 15.93 -5.28 -9.12
C LYS A 89 16.46 -4.25 -8.12
N GLU A 90 17.14 -3.24 -8.62
CA GLU A 90 17.72 -2.16 -7.82
C GLU A 90 16.64 -1.36 -7.06
N ASP A 91 15.55 -1.02 -7.73
CA ASP A 91 14.44 -0.29 -7.12
C ASP A 91 13.78 -1.15 -6.03
N LYS A 92 13.60 -2.43 -6.30
CA LYS A 92 13.01 -3.37 -5.35
C LYS A 92 13.89 -3.53 -4.10
N GLU A 93 15.19 -3.70 -4.30
CA GLU A 93 16.15 -3.79 -3.19
C GLU A 93 16.18 -2.50 -2.38
N ARG A 94 16.19 -1.34 -3.04
CA ARG A 94 16.16 -0.03 -2.39
C ARG A 94 14.90 0.16 -1.57
N ALA A 95 13.74 -0.21 -2.13
CA ALA A 95 12.46 -0.10 -1.43
C ALA A 95 12.43 -1.03 -0.20
N LEU A 96 12.90 -2.26 -0.32
CA LEU A 96 12.97 -3.18 0.81
C LEU A 96 13.89 -2.69 1.91
N LYS A 97 15.05 -2.12 1.56
CA LYS A 97 15.95 -1.49 2.53
C LYS A 97 15.30 -0.28 3.20
N ALA A 98 14.42 0.42 2.49
CA ALA A 98 13.65 1.52 3.04
C ALA A 98 12.48 1.05 3.93
N GLY A 99 12.29 -0.25 4.11
CA GLY A 99 11.34 -0.81 5.05
C GLY A 99 9.96 -1.07 4.49
N VAL A 100 9.77 -1.09 3.17
CA VAL A 100 8.46 -1.47 2.60
C VAL A 100 8.16 -2.93 2.95
N LYS A 101 6.88 -3.24 3.16
CA LYS A 101 6.45 -4.57 3.58
C LYS A 101 6.19 -5.52 2.42
N GLY A 102 5.94 -4.99 1.24
CA GLY A 102 5.69 -5.80 0.05
C GLY A 102 5.93 -5.02 -1.22
N PHE A 103 6.11 -5.77 -2.32
CA PHE A 103 6.32 -5.20 -3.64
C PHE A 103 5.45 -5.97 -4.63
N VAL A 104 4.50 -5.28 -5.26
CA VAL A 104 3.57 -5.86 -6.22
C VAL A 104 3.78 -5.20 -7.58
N LYS A 105 3.89 -6.02 -8.61
CA LYS A 105 4.05 -5.53 -9.99
C LYS A 105 2.69 -5.19 -10.60
N LYS A 106 2.61 -4.08 -11.31
CA LYS A 106 1.43 -3.74 -12.13
C LYS A 106 1.46 -4.48 -13.47
N PRO A 107 0.33 -4.88 -14.03
CA PRO A 107 -1.00 -4.88 -13.40
C PRO A 107 -1.06 -5.92 -12.27
N TRP A 108 -1.72 -5.56 -11.17
CA TRP A 108 -1.80 -6.46 -10.03
C TRP A 108 -2.87 -7.54 -10.23
N ASN A 109 -2.69 -8.63 -9.49
CA ASN A 109 -3.74 -9.62 -9.28
C ASN A 109 -4.53 -9.22 -8.03
N ASP A 110 -5.85 -9.09 -8.14
CA ASP A 110 -6.70 -8.61 -7.05
C ASP A 110 -6.57 -9.47 -5.79
N ALA A 111 -6.61 -10.78 -5.94
CA ALA A 111 -6.50 -11.69 -4.80
C ALA A 111 -5.16 -11.57 -4.09
N GLN A 112 -4.07 -11.45 -4.85
CA GLN A 112 -2.72 -11.29 -4.30
C GLN A 112 -2.58 -9.98 -3.55
N LEU A 113 -3.05 -8.88 -4.14
CA LEU A 113 -2.98 -7.56 -3.50
C LEU A 113 -3.80 -7.53 -2.21
N LEU A 114 -5.03 -8.04 -2.25
CA LEU A 114 -5.90 -8.09 -1.07
C LEU A 114 -5.30 -8.96 0.03
N ALA A 115 -4.67 -10.07 -0.31
CA ALA A 115 -4.02 -10.95 0.67
C ALA A 115 -2.88 -10.22 1.39
N LEU A 116 -2.06 -9.46 0.67
CA LEU A 116 -0.99 -8.67 1.26
C LEU A 116 -1.55 -7.56 2.16
N ILE A 117 -2.57 -6.85 1.71
CA ILE A 117 -3.22 -5.81 2.50
C ILE A 117 -3.73 -6.38 3.82
N LYS A 118 -4.47 -7.47 3.78
CA LYS A 118 -5.01 -8.12 4.99
C LYS A 118 -3.89 -8.57 5.93
N ARG A 119 -2.84 -9.15 5.38
CA ARG A 119 -1.69 -9.59 6.17
C ARG A 119 -1.07 -8.44 6.98
N PHE A 120 -0.81 -7.30 6.35
CA PHE A 120 -0.14 -6.18 7.03
C PHE A 120 -1.09 -5.28 7.83
N LEU A 121 -2.39 -5.42 7.64
CA LEU A 121 -3.39 -4.82 8.54
C LEU A 121 -3.72 -5.69 9.74
N GLY A 122 -3.11 -6.88 9.85
CA GLY A 122 -3.44 -7.83 10.91
C GLY A 122 -4.81 -8.47 10.74
N GLN A 123 -5.40 -8.37 9.55
CA GLN A 123 -6.69 -8.99 9.24
C GLN A 123 -6.47 -10.42 8.75
N ARG A 124 -7.35 -11.32 9.16
CA ARG A 124 -7.25 -12.72 8.76
C ARG A 124 -7.99 -12.96 7.45
N ASP A 125 -7.29 -13.59 6.50
CA ASP A 125 -7.93 -14.09 5.30
C ASP A 125 -8.64 -15.41 5.64
N PRO A 126 -9.95 -15.55 5.38
CA PRO A 126 -10.66 -16.80 5.65
C PRO A 126 -10.04 -18.03 5.01
N LEU A 127 -9.49 -17.90 3.81
CA LEU A 127 -8.83 -19.01 3.11
C LEU A 127 -7.56 -19.47 3.84
N VAL A 128 -6.80 -18.54 4.39
CA VAL A 128 -5.60 -18.85 5.17
C VAL A 128 -5.99 -19.53 6.49
N LEU A 129 -7.06 -19.08 7.12
CA LEU A 129 -7.57 -19.70 8.34
C LEU A 129 -7.97 -21.15 8.13
N ASP A 130 -8.67 -21.45 7.04
CA ASP A 130 -9.08 -22.82 6.71
C ASP A 130 -7.85 -23.71 6.51
N ARG A 131 -6.84 -23.22 5.82
CA ARG A 131 -5.58 -23.95 5.63
C ARG A 131 -4.86 -24.19 6.95
N MET A 132 -4.82 -23.18 7.81
CA MET A 132 -4.18 -23.30 9.12
C MET A 132 -4.93 -24.28 10.02
N ALA A 133 -6.26 -24.24 10.00
CA ALA A 133 -7.09 -25.18 10.76
C ALA A 133 -6.84 -26.61 10.31
N GLY A 134 -6.66 -26.84 9.01
CA GLY A 134 -6.31 -28.15 8.48
C GLY A 134 -4.92 -28.64 8.93
N HIS A 135 -4.00 -27.76 9.21
CA HIS A 135 -2.65 -28.10 9.66
C HIS A 135 -2.54 -28.46 11.15
N TRP A 136 -3.48 -27.98 11.94
CA TRP A 136 -3.44 -28.17 13.40
C TRP A 136 -4.12 -29.46 13.87
N GLN A 137 -4.66 -30.21 12.94
CA GLN A 137 -5.25 -31.53 13.24
C GLN A 137 -4.21 -32.66 13.02
#